data_0ad05cd089f8e4b28c4c4809f3941166
#
_entry.id   0ad05cd089f8e4b28c4c4809f3941166
#
_cell.length_a   1.000
_cell.length_b   1.000
_cell.length_c   1.000
_cell.angle_alpha   90.00
_cell.angle_beta   90.00
_cell.angle_gamma   90.00
#
_symmetry.space_group_name_H-M   'P 1'
#
loop_
_entity.id
_entity.type
_entity.pdbx_description
1 polymer ?
#
loop_
_entity_poly.entity_id
_entity_poly.type
_entity_poly.pdbx_seq_one_letter_code
_entity_poly.pdbx_strand_id
1 'polypeptide(L)'
;MAAVKISQKEADRLLNMLKHSLVSEINFPSKGDSTEFNVVGDQKQDLFAINIFRGKINSLKYNMGARIIKNGILLLELHINPSNIHINPDGEKITGSHWHLYSEEYGRLWAFPAEDIQNEQFTENTISFLNKFNVIDPPVIHYPPEL
;
A
#
# COMPACT_ATOMS: atom_id res chain seq x y z
N MET A 1 -22.43 10.44 8.50
CA MET A 1 -21.73 9.45 9.34
C MET A 1 -20.26 9.84 9.46
N ALA A 2 -19.72 9.86 10.64
CA ALA A 2 -18.31 10.18 10.82
C ALA A 2 -17.43 9.04 10.26
N ALA A 3 -16.30 9.40 9.67
CA ALA A 3 -15.33 8.40 9.24
C ALA A 3 -14.75 7.67 10.44
N VAL A 4 -14.45 6.38 10.28
CA VAL A 4 -13.79 5.59 11.32
C VAL A 4 -12.36 6.12 11.49
N LYS A 5 -11.96 6.30 12.73
CA LYS A 5 -10.63 6.79 13.07
C LYS A 5 -9.98 5.90 14.12
N ILE A 6 -8.66 5.83 14.06
CA ILE A 6 -7.83 5.30 15.14
C ILE A 6 -6.87 6.41 15.57
N SER A 7 -6.39 6.33 16.82
CA SER A 7 -5.43 7.30 17.34
C SER A 7 -4.11 7.21 16.58
N GLN A 8 -3.34 8.29 16.60
CA GLN A 8 -1.98 8.27 16.03
C GLN A 8 -1.11 7.23 16.69
N LYS A 9 -1.25 7.05 18.00
CA LYS A 9 -0.51 6.03 18.74
C LYS A 9 -0.83 4.62 18.23
N GLU A 10 -2.12 4.33 18.00
CA GLU A 10 -2.53 3.04 17.46
C GLU A 10 -2.05 2.83 16.01
N ALA A 11 -2.17 3.87 15.18
CA ALA A 11 -1.68 3.80 13.80
C ALA A 11 -0.18 3.51 13.76
N ASP A 12 0.59 4.21 14.59
CA ASP A 12 2.04 4.01 14.69
C ASP A 12 2.38 2.60 15.17
N ARG A 13 1.64 2.08 16.15
CA ARG A 13 1.81 0.71 16.64
C ARG A 13 1.60 -0.30 15.51
N LEU A 14 0.51 -0.15 14.76
CA LEU A 14 0.17 -1.06 13.67
C LEU A 14 1.15 -0.97 12.50
N LEU A 15 1.62 0.23 12.18
CA LEU A 15 2.60 0.42 11.11
C LEU A 15 3.96 -0.17 11.48
N ASN A 16 4.37 -0.03 12.72
CA ASN A 16 5.72 -0.41 13.15
C ASN A 16 5.85 -1.88 13.55
N MET A 17 4.76 -2.58 13.88
CA MET A 17 4.85 -3.98 14.25
C MET A 17 5.31 -4.83 13.06
N LEU A 18 6.03 -5.91 13.36
CA LEU A 18 6.41 -6.88 12.33
C LEU A 18 5.20 -7.69 11.91
N LYS A 19 5.11 -8.00 10.61
CA LYS A 19 3.97 -8.74 10.06
C LYS A 19 4.46 -9.95 9.28
N HIS A 20 3.60 -10.96 9.22
CA HIS A 20 3.85 -12.23 8.54
C HIS A 20 2.79 -12.48 7.50
N SER A 21 3.19 -12.89 6.31
CA SER A 21 2.25 -13.28 5.27
C SER A 21 1.49 -14.55 5.69
N LEU A 22 0.18 -14.56 5.47
CA LEU A 22 -0.66 -15.75 5.70
C LEU A 22 -0.73 -16.65 4.47
N VAL A 23 -0.10 -16.24 3.37
CA VAL A 23 -0.02 -17.05 2.15
C VAL A 23 1.44 -17.23 1.74
N SER A 24 1.73 -18.35 1.08
CA SER A 24 3.09 -18.64 0.63
C SER A 24 3.43 -18.04 -0.72
N GLU A 25 2.42 -17.79 -1.56
CA GLU A 25 2.64 -17.23 -2.89
C GLU A 25 1.42 -16.47 -3.39
N ILE A 26 1.65 -15.51 -4.28
CA ILE A 26 0.62 -14.73 -4.96
C ILE A 26 1.02 -14.51 -6.41
N ASN A 27 0.04 -14.13 -7.24
CA ASN A 27 0.31 -13.66 -8.60
C ASN A 27 0.21 -12.15 -8.66
N PHE A 28 1.23 -11.48 -9.18
CA PHE A 28 1.15 -10.05 -9.48
C PHE A 28 0.04 -9.84 -10.52
N PRO A 29 -0.81 -8.82 -10.38
CA PRO A 29 -1.99 -8.69 -11.24
C PRO A 29 -1.62 -8.42 -12.70
N SER A 30 -2.43 -8.97 -13.60
CA SER A 30 -2.42 -8.62 -15.01
C SER A 30 -3.07 -7.26 -15.21
N LYS A 31 -2.98 -6.72 -16.42
CA LYS A 31 -3.56 -5.41 -16.75
C LYS A 31 -5.03 -5.35 -16.37
N GLY A 32 -5.41 -4.34 -15.61
CA GLY A 32 -6.78 -4.09 -15.19
C GLY A 32 -7.28 -4.95 -14.03
N ASP A 33 -6.43 -5.80 -13.48
CA ASP A 33 -6.78 -6.70 -12.38
C ASP A 33 -6.20 -6.23 -11.05
N SER A 34 -6.59 -6.92 -9.99
CA SER A 34 -6.02 -6.72 -8.67
C SER A 34 -5.73 -8.06 -8.01
N THR A 35 -4.81 -8.04 -7.07
CA THR A 35 -4.47 -9.19 -6.23
C THR A 35 -4.51 -8.73 -4.78
N GLU A 36 -5.06 -9.56 -3.90
CA GLU A 36 -5.11 -9.25 -2.47
C GLU A 36 -4.66 -10.45 -1.66
N PHE A 37 -3.90 -10.20 -0.58
CA PHE A 37 -3.52 -11.22 0.37
C PHE A 37 -3.45 -10.64 1.77
N ASN A 38 -3.50 -11.51 2.78
CA ASN A 38 -3.55 -11.10 4.16
C ASN A 38 -2.22 -11.31 4.87
N VAL A 39 -1.94 -10.41 5.81
CA VAL A 39 -0.81 -10.54 6.73
C VAL A 39 -1.31 -10.38 8.15
N VAL A 40 -0.58 -10.94 9.10
CA VAL A 40 -0.91 -10.89 10.52
C VAL A 40 0.23 -10.23 11.28
N GLY A 41 -0.11 -9.42 12.29
CA GLY A 41 0.84 -8.76 13.17
C GLY A 41 1.11 -9.55 14.45
N ASP A 42 1.24 -8.83 15.58
CA ASP A 42 1.64 -9.41 16.86
C ASP A 42 0.61 -10.38 17.43
N GLN A 43 -0.68 -10.12 17.19
CA GLN A 43 -1.78 -10.92 17.73
C GLN A 43 -2.69 -11.37 16.60
N LYS A 44 -3.48 -12.42 16.83
CA LYS A 44 -4.37 -12.98 15.82
C LYS A 44 -5.35 -11.97 15.22
N GLN A 45 -5.79 -10.99 16.02
CA GLN A 45 -6.71 -9.96 15.57
C GLN A 45 -6.03 -8.84 14.80
N ASP A 46 -4.70 -8.75 14.83
CA ASP A 46 -3.96 -7.76 14.06
C ASP A 46 -3.82 -8.23 12.62
N LEU A 47 -4.95 -8.20 11.89
CA LEU A 47 -5.05 -8.67 10.50
C LEU A 47 -5.13 -7.49 9.54
N PHE A 48 -4.35 -7.60 8.47
CA PHE A 48 -4.28 -6.58 7.42
C PHE A 48 -4.46 -7.24 6.06
N ALA A 49 -5.03 -6.51 5.12
CA ALA A 49 -5.10 -6.93 3.73
C ALA A 49 -4.19 -6.03 2.90
N ILE A 50 -3.38 -6.65 2.06
CA ILE A 50 -2.53 -5.94 1.11
C ILE A 50 -3.14 -6.14 -0.26
N ASN A 51 -3.44 -5.04 -0.96
CA ASN A 51 -4.03 -5.05 -2.29
C ASN A 51 -3.04 -4.44 -3.28
N ILE A 52 -2.91 -5.07 -4.44
CA ILE A 52 -2.14 -4.56 -5.57
C ILE A 52 -3.11 -4.43 -6.74
N PHE A 53 -3.27 -3.22 -7.26
CA PHE A 53 -4.11 -2.94 -8.42
C PHE A 53 -3.24 -2.44 -9.57
N ARG A 54 -3.49 -2.94 -10.78
CA ARG A 54 -2.75 -2.55 -11.97
C ARG A 54 -3.69 -1.91 -13.00
N GLY A 55 -3.27 -0.79 -13.59
CA GLY A 55 -4.06 -0.08 -14.58
C GLY A 55 -4.31 -0.90 -15.84
N LYS A 56 -5.50 -0.74 -16.43
CA LYS A 56 -5.87 -1.42 -17.67
C LYS A 56 -5.31 -0.70 -18.88
N ILE A 57 -5.47 0.62 -18.95
CA ILE A 57 -5.04 1.44 -20.08
C ILE A 57 -3.54 1.68 -20.02
N ASN A 58 -3.05 2.11 -18.85
CA ASN A 58 -1.62 2.29 -18.59
C ASN A 58 -1.14 1.21 -17.64
N SER A 59 -0.45 0.19 -18.16
CA SER A 59 0.00 -0.95 -17.38
C SER A 59 1.15 -0.63 -16.43
N LEU A 60 1.80 0.55 -16.59
CA LEU A 60 2.82 1.05 -15.67
C LEU A 60 2.20 1.82 -14.49
N LYS A 61 0.91 2.08 -14.55
CA LYS A 61 0.17 2.70 -13.45
C LYS A 61 -0.35 1.59 -12.54
N TYR A 62 0.11 1.58 -11.29
CA TYR A 62 -0.37 0.60 -10.31
C TYR A 62 -0.32 1.17 -8.91
N ASN A 63 -1.13 0.60 -8.03
CA ASN A 63 -1.26 1.04 -6.65
C ASN A 63 -1.13 -0.15 -5.73
N MET A 64 -0.53 0.08 -4.57
CA MET A 64 -0.50 -0.89 -3.49
C MET A 64 -1.05 -0.23 -2.22
N GLY A 65 -1.81 -0.99 -1.44
CA GLY A 65 -2.39 -0.48 -0.21
C GLY A 65 -2.45 -1.55 0.85
N ALA A 66 -2.25 -1.13 2.10
CA ALA A 66 -2.37 -1.98 3.27
C ALA A 66 -3.44 -1.42 4.18
N ARG A 67 -4.49 -2.19 4.45
CA ARG A 67 -5.60 -1.76 5.29
C ARG A 67 -5.83 -2.71 6.46
N ILE A 68 -6.37 -2.17 7.53
CA ILE A 68 -6.86 -2.97 8.65
C ILE A 68 -8.15 -3.67 8.18
N ILE A 69 -8.22 -4.99 8.32
CA ILE A 69 -9.39 -5.73 7.84
C ILE A 69 -10.66 -5.35 8.60
N LYS A 70 -10.57 -5.23 9.91
CA LYS A 70 -11.75 -5.08 10.77
C LYS A 70 -12.52 -3.76 10.55
N ASN A 71 -11.86 -2.69 10.10
CA ASN A 71 -12.52 -1.38 9.92
C ASN A 71 -12.24 -0.73 8.57
N GLY A 72 -11.39 -1.33 7.73
CA GLY A 72 -11.10 -0.84 6.40
C GLY A 72 -10.15 0.35 6.33
N ILE A 73 -9.54 0.75 7.43
CA ILE A 73 -8.63 1.90 7.44
C ILE A 73 -7.38 1.57 6.65
N LEU A 74 -7.07 2.41 5.65
CA LEU A 74 -5.85 2.33 4.86
C LEU A 74 -4.72 3.00 5.64
N LEU A 75 -3.74 2.20 6.04
CA LEU A 75 -2.60 2.66 6.83
C LEU A 75 -1.46 3.17 5.96
N LEU A 76 -1.22 2.50 4.84
CA LEU A 76 -0.12 2.82 3.93
C LEU A 76 -0.56 2.55 2.51
N GLU A 77 -0.25 3.47 1.60
CA GLU A 77 -0.50 3.30 0.17
C GLU A 77 0.69 3.77 -0.63
N LEU A 78 0.93 3.15 -1.76
CA LEU A 78 1.89 3.60 -2.75
C LEU A 78 1.17 3.71 -4.09
N HIS A 79 1.12 4.92 -4.62
CA HIS A 79 0.55 5.20 -5.95
C HIS A 79 1.70 5.41 -6.92
N ILE A 80 1.82 4.53 -7.91
CA ILE A 80 2.91 4.57 -8.87
C ILE A 80 2.39 5.05 -10.21
N ASN A 81 3.05 6.07 -10.74
CA ASN A 81 2.74 6.66 -12.04
C ASN A 81 1.28 7.11 -12.14
N PRO A 82 0.75 7.85 -11.15
CA PRO A 82 -0.67 8.25 -11.17
C PRO A 82 -0.96 9.24 -12.29
N SER A 83 -2.22 9.24 -12.78
CA SER A 83 -2.64 10.14 -13.84
C SER A 83 -2.85 11.58 -13.39
N ASN A 84 -3.15 11.78 -12.10
CA ASN A 84 -3.52 13.08 -11.56
C ASN A 84 -2.51 13.55 -10.53
N ILE A 85 -2.38 14.87 -10.41
CA ILE A 85 -1.62 15.51 -9.34
C ILE A 85 -2.42 15.38 -8.04
N HIS A 86 -1.79 14.93 -6.97
CA HIS A 86 -2.40 14.90 -5.65
C HIS A 86 -2.19 16.25 -4.96
N ILE A 87 -3.23 16.75 -4.29
CA ILE A 87 -3.17 17.99 -3.52
C ILE A 87 -3.35 17.63 -2.04
N ASN A 88 -2.32 17.89 -1.25
CA ASN A 88 -2.36 17.69 0.19
C ASN A 88 -3.33 18.67 0.88
N PRO A 89 -3.82 18.37 2.09
CA PRO A 89 -4.72 19.26 2.81
C PRO A 89 -4.19 20.68 3.03
N ASP A 90 -2.86 20.88 3.03
CA ASP A 90 -2.23 22.20 3.13
C ASP A 90 -2.10 22.92 1.78
N GLY A 91 -2.55 22.30 0.68
CA GLY A 91 -2.45 22.87 -0.66
C GLY A 91 -1.20 22.48 -1.42
N GLU A 92 -0.24 21.79 -0.81
CA GLU A 92 0.97 21.34 -1.50
C GLU A 92 0.61 20.32 -2.58
N LYS A 93 1.15 20.50 -3.78
CA LYS A 93 0.91 19.59 -4.91
C LYS A 93 2.00 18.55 -4.98
N ILE A 94 1.60 17.29 -5.06
CA ILE A 94 2.50 16.15 -5.21
C ILE A 94 2.34 15.61 -6.62
N THR A 95 3.40 15.70 -7.42
CA THR A 95 3.41 15.23 -8.81
C THR A 95 4.16 13.89 -8.87
N GLY A 96 3.63 12.95 -9.66
CA GLY A 96 4.26 11.64 -9.85
C GLY A 96 3.97 10.67 -8.71
N SER A 97 4.76 9.62 -8.63
CA SER A 97 4.57 8.54 -7.64
C SER A 97 4.70 9.07 -6.23
N HIS A 98 3.83 8.59 -5.34
CA HIS A 98 3.80 9.09 -3.97
C HIS A 98 3.28 8.05 -3.00
N TRP A 99 3.67 8.22 -1.74
CA TRP A 99 3.20 7.44 -0.59
C TRP A 99 2.08 8.19 0.11
N HIS A 100 1.06 7.45 0.59
CA HIS A 100 0.10 7.96 1.57
C HIS A 100 0.33 7.22 2.88
N LEU A 101 0.46 7.98 3.96
CA LEU A 101 0.64 7.45 5.30
C LEU A 101 -0.53 7.94 6.16
N TYR A 102 -1.22 7.00 6.83
CA TYR A 102 -2.34 7.37 7.68
C TYR A 102 -1.90 8.27 8.82
N SER A 103 -2.69 9.30 9.09
CA SER A 103 -2.58 10.12 10.29
C SER A 103 -3.96 10.29 10.93
N GLU A 104 -3.99 10.45 12.24
CA GLU A 104 -5.25 10.69 12.95
C GLU A 104 -5.93 11.97 12.46
N GLU A 105 -5.14 12.99 12.15
CA GLU A 105 -5.65 14.29 11.71
C GLU A 105 -6.25 14.26 10.31
N TYR A 106 -5.57 13.63 9.35
CA TYR A 106 -5.94 13.69 7.94
C TYR A 106 -6.40 12.36 7.33
N GLY A 107 -6.41 11.28 8.12
CA GLY A 107 -6.71 9.96 7.56
C GLY A 107 -5.69 9.56 6.52
N ARG A 108 -6.14 9.19 5.32
CA ARG A 108 -5.27 8.79 4.21
C ARG A 108 -4.91 9.94 3.25
N LEU A 109 -5.31 11.16 3.58
CA LEU A 109 -5.23 12.29 2.62
C LEU A 109 -3.82 12.85 2.42
N TRP A 110 -2.91 12.63 3.36
CA TRP A 110 -1.56 13.20 3.28
C TRP A 110 -0.64 12.32 2.43
N ALA A 111 0.02 12.92 1.44
CA ALA A 111 0.94 12.23 0.56
C ALA A 111 2.35 12.80 0.64
N PHE A 112 3.33 11.95 0.36
CA PHE A 112 4.76 12.29 0.29
C PHE A 112 5.30 11.82 -1.04
N PRO A 113 6.19 12.61 -1.70
CA PRO A 113 6.82 12.14 -2.94
C PRO A 113 7.57 10.81 -2.73
N ALA A 114 7.46 9.90 -3.68
CA ALA A 114 8.16 8.62 -3.65
C ALA A 114 9.42 8.70 -4.53
N GLU A 115 10.42 9.43 -4.07
CA GLU A 115 11.64 9.71 -4.82
C GLU A 115 12.50 8.47 -5.03
N ASP A 116 12.35 7.47 -4.18
CA ASP A 116 13.08 6.20 -4.22
C ASP A 116 12.44 5.16 -5.15
N ILE A 117 11.32 5.49 -5.79
CA ILE A 117 10.54 4.54 -6.60
C ILE A 117 10.83 4.75 -8.09
N GLN A 118 11.13 3.63 -8.79
CA GLN A 118 11.33 3.57 -10.23
C GLN A 118 10.08 2.98 -10.88
N ASN A 119 9.45 3.70 -11.81
CA ASN A 119 8.15 3.31 -12.38
C ASN A 119 8.16 1.94 -13.06
N GLU A 120 9.28 1.53 -13.67
CA GLU A 120 9.41 0.26 -14.39
C GLU A 120 9.86 -0.90 -13.52
N GLN A 121 10.14 -0.67 -12.26
CA GLN A 121 10.74 -1.66 -11.37
C GLN A 121 9.69 -2.33 -10.49
N PHE A 122 8.78 -3.10 -11.10
CA PHE A 122 7.66 -3.72 -10.38
C PHE A 122 8.10 -4.56 -9.18
N THR A 123 9.10 -5.42 -9.38
CA THR A 123 9.60 -6.30 -8.31
C THR A 123 10.17 -5.49 -7.16
N GLU A 124 11.04 -4.55 -7.45
CA GLU A 124 11.70 -3.74 -6.43
C GLU A 124 10.72 -2.83 -5.71
N ASN A 125 9.75 -2.26 -6.43
CA ASN A 125 8.73 -1.39 -5.84
C ASN A 125 7.80 -2.16 -4.92
N THR A 126 7.46 -3.40 -5.28
CA THR A 126 6.65 -4.28 -4.43
C THR A 126 7.40 -4.63 -3.16
N ILE A 127 8.69 -4.96 -3.26
CA ILE A 127 9.54 -5.23 -2.10
C ILE A 127 9.63 -3.99 -1.21
N SER A 128 9.81 -2.81 -1.80
CA SER A 128 9.86 -1.55 -1.04
C SER A 128 8.59 -1.32 -0.25
N PHE A 129 7.41 -1.59 -0.86
CA PHE A 129 6.14 -1.45 -0.17
C PHE A 129 6.04 -2.42 1.01
N LEU A 130 6.34 -3.70 0.78
CA LEU A 130 6.26 -4.72 1.82
C LEU A 130 7.24 -4.45 2.96
N ASN A 131 8.44 -3.99 2.65
CA ASN A 131 9.44 -3.61 3.66
C ASN A 131 8.95 -2.42 4.49
N LYS A 132 8.37 -1.42 3.84
CA LYS A 132 7.86 -0.24 4.55
C LYS A 132 6.71 -0.59 5.50
N PHE A 133 5.91 -1.59 5.15
CA PHE A 133 4.85 -2.10 6.02
C PHE A 133 5.34 -3.16 7.01
N ASN A 134 6.65 -3.47 7.00
CA ASN A 134 7.29 -4.42 7.91
C ASN A 134 6.79 -5.86 7.75
N VAL A 135 6.51 -6.28 6.53
CA VAL A 135 6.23 -7.69 6.22
C VAL A 135 7.56 -8.41 6.09
N ILE A 136 7.92 -9.21 7.11
CA ILE A 136 9.27 -9.80 7.21
C ILE A 136 9.43 -11.13 6.46
N ASP A 137 8.32 -11.78 6.11
CA ASP A 137 8.32 -13.01 5.32
C ASP A 137 7.30 -12.88 4.20
N PRO A 138 7.59 -12.02 3.19
CA PRO A 138 6.64 -11.80 2.09
C PRO A 138 6.40 -13.10 1.30
N PRO A 139 5.22 -13.22 0.66
CA PRO A 139 4.97 -14.36 -0.20
C PRO A 139 5.86 -14.33 -1.42
N VAL A 140 6.09 -15.48 -2.05
CA VAL A 140 6.68 -15.52 -3.38
C VAL A 140 5.70 -14.87 -4.36
N ILE A 141 6.18 -13.95 -5.18
CA ILE A 141 5.34 -13.23 -6.13
C ILE A 141 5.68 -13.72 -7.54
N HIS A 142 4.66 -14.22 -8.23
CA HIS A 142 4.79 -14.64 -9.62
C HIS A 142 4.34 -13.50 -10.52
N TYR A 143 5.21 -13.03 -11.38
CA TYR A 143 4.94 -11.90 -12.28
C TYR A 143 4.46 -12.39 -13.63
N PRO A 144 3.50 -11.68 -14.29
CA PRO A 144 3.10 -12.03 -15.65
C PRO A 144 4.29 -11.99 -16.61
N PRO A 145 4.30 -12.84 -17.68
CA PRO A 145 5.44 -12.89 -18.61
C PRO A 145 5.74 -11.56 -19.32
N GLU A 146 4.75 -10.69 -19.45
CA GLU A 146 4.90 -9.40 -20.11
C GLU A 146 5.63 -8.34 -19.29
N LEU A 147 5.98 -8.65 -18.05
CA LEU A 147 6.70 -7.69 -17.19
C LEU A 147 8.21 -7.80 -17.35
#